data_c68ffb79f1d625e14dff807e58e0ebaf
#
_entry.id   c68ffb79f1d625e14dff807e58e0ebaf
#
_cell.length_a   1.000
_cell.length_b   1.000
_cell.length_c   1.000
_cell.angle_alpha   90.00
_cell.angle_beta   90.00
_cell.angle_gamma   90.00
#
_symmetry.space_group_name_H-M   'P 1'
#
loop_
_entity.id
_entity.type
_entity.pdbx_description
1 polymer ?
#
loop_
_entity_poly.entity_id
_entity_poly.type
_entity_poly.pdbx_seq_one_letter_code
_entity_poly.pdbx_strand_id
1 'polypeptide(L)'
;MNTAILNPSIQQASKPFNAPKLFTAKRLVNTKNMTQSDWLEVRRQGIGSSDCAAACGLNPYMSMLELWMIKTGRVKQSIEDESSGVAPLYWGKQLEPLVAEYYSMHTNNKVRRINAVLQHPDPDKHFMLANLDYSVVGSDEVQILECKTAGEYGAKLWREGVPLYVLCQVQHQLAVTGKRAAHVCVLICGHETKIFKVTRSESVIKHIINAERYFWECVEKDTPPDVDASESAAKAI
;
A
#
# COMPACT_ATOMS: atom_id res chain seq x y z
N MET A 1 -53.85 -20.15 -10.52
CA MET A 1 -53.81 -19.74 -9.11
C MET A 1 -52.69 -20.48 -8.42
N ASN A 2 -51.54 -19.83 -8.26
CA ASN A 2 -50.43 -20.38 -7.48
C ASN A 2 -49.89 -19.25 -6.60
N THR A 3 -50.27 -19.36 -5.33
CA THR A 3 -49.83 -18.46 -4.24
C THR A 3 -48.39 -18.78 -3.83
N ALA A 4 -47.47 -17.89 -4.12
CA ALA A 4 -46.08 -17.97 -3.64
C ALA A 4 -46.05 -17.58 -2.14
N ILE A 5 -45.55 -18.50 -1.34
CA ILE A 5 -45.33 -18.34 0.10
C ILE A 5 -44.05 -17.49 0.28
N LEU A 6 -44.21 -16.31 0.86
CA LEU A 6 -43.14 -15.43 1.30
C LEU A 6 -42.51 -15.99 2.58
N ASN A 7 -41.22 -16.35 2.50
CA ASN A 7 -40.43 -16.67 3.67
C ASN A 7 -40.06 -15.37 4.44
N PRO A 8 -40.25 -15.28 5.74
CA PRO A 8 -39.81 -14.13 6.53
C PRO A 8 -38.30 -14.19 6.74
N SER A 9 -37.62 -13.21 6.21
CA SER A 9 -36.20 -12.98 6.37
C SER A 9 -35.83 -12.80 7.84
N ILE A 10 -34.89 -13.60 8.29
CA ILE A 10 -34.23 -13.45 9.60
C ILE A 10 -33.40 -12.17 9.53
N GLN A 11 -33.92 -11.09 10.11
CA GLN A 11 -33.12 -9.91 10.44
C GLN A 11 -32.29 -10.27 11.69
N GLN A 12 -31.09 -10.79 11.45
CA GLN A 12 -30.06 -10.75 12.49
C GLN A 12 -29.58 -9.30 12.63
N ALA A 13 -30.02 -8.66 13.71
CA ALA A 13 -29.48 -7.40 14.18
C ALA A 13 -27.98 -7.60 14.46
N SER A 14 -27.13 -7.17 13.52
CA SER A 14 -25.69 -7.09 13.74
C SER A 14 -25.45 -6.10 14.88
N LYS A 15 -24.78 -6.57 15.95
CA LYS A 15 -24.28 -5.70 17.03
C LYS A 15 -23.53 -4.53 16.41
N PRO A 16 -23.69 -3.30 16.92
CA PRO A 16 -22.96 -2.16 16.38
C PRO A 16 -21.46 -2.48 16.48
N PHE A 17 -20.82 -2.56 15.32
CA PHE A 17 -19.38 -2.69 15.20
C PHE A 17 -18.79 -1.44 15.87
N ASN A 18 -18.12 -1.61 17.01
CA ASN A 18 -17.38 -0.53 17.64
C ASN A 18 -16.32 -0.07 16.65
N ALA A 19 -16.62 0.97 15.88
CA ALA A 19 -15.70 1.55 14.93
C ALA A 19 -14.43 1.95 15.71
N PRO A 20 -13.25 1.48 15.30
CA PRO A 20 -12.01 1.82 15.98
C PRO A 20 -11.88 3.34 16.03
N LYS A 21 -11.42 3.86 17.17
CA LYS A 21 -11.23 5.30 17.36
C LYS A 21 -10.26 5.79 16.29
N LEU A 22 -10.76 6.56 15.32
CA LEU A 22 -9.94 7.12 14.26
C LEU A 22 -8.89 8.04 14.88
N PHE A 23 -7.64 7.84 14.54
CA PHE A 23 -6.51 8.66 14.94
C PHE A 23 -5.93 9.38 13.72
N THR A 24 -5.09 10.38 13.95
CA THR A 24 -4.39 11.09 12.88
C THR A 24 -2.94 10.65 12.86
N ALA A 25 -2.45 10.22 11.71
CA ALA A 25 -1.03 9.89 11.51
C ALA A 25 -0.14 11.09 11.84
N LYS A 26 1.03 10.81 12.40
CA LYS A 26 2.07 11.82 12.60
C LYS A 26 2.72 12.16 11.25
N ARG A 27 2.83 13.46 10.92
CA ARG A 27 3.61 13.89 9.78
C ARG A 27 5.09 13.89 10.16
N LEU A 28 5.86 12.96 9.62
CA LEU A 28 7.27 12.81 9.94
C LEU A 28 8.10 13.87 9.20
N VAL A 29 7.91 14.00 7.88
CA VAL A 29 8.65 14.93 7.03
C VAL A 29 7.80 15.40 5.86
N ASN A 30 8.09 16.61 5.36
CA ASN A 30 7.51 17.13 4.12
C ASN A 30 8.39 16.74 2.94
N THR A 31 7.81 16.12 1.91
CA THR A 31 8.55 15.58 0.75
C THR A 31 8.49 16.47 -0.48
N LYS A 32 7.84 17.66 -0.43
CA LYS A 32 7.59 18.49 -1.61
C LYS A 32 8.86 18.86 -2.40
N ASN A 33 9.94 19.16 -1.68
CA ASN A 33 11.23 19.57 -2.28
C ASN A 33 12.37 18.63 -1.87
N MET A 34 12.04 17.40 -1.45
CA MET A 34 13.00 16.42 -1.01
C MET A 34 13.68 15.77 -2.22
N THR A 35 15.00 15.59 -2.15
CA THR A 35 15.71 14.81 -3.17
C THR A 35 15.33 13.33 -3.05
N GLN A 36 15.53 12.58 -4.12
CA GLN A 36 15.29 11.13 -4.10
C GLN A 36 16.18 10.42 -3.06
N SER A 37 17.44 10.85 -2.93
CA SER A 37 18.37 10.31 -1.94
C SER A 37 17.89 10.53 -0.51
N ASP A 38 17.48 11.77 -0.17
CA ASP A 38 16.96 12.07 1.16
C ASP A 38 15.68 11.30 1.46
N TRP A 39 14.81 11.15 0.46
CA TRP A 39 13.58 10.38 0.59
C TRP A 39 13.85 8.89 0.84
N LEU A 40 14.84 8.29 0.17
CA LEU A 40 15.26 6.91 0.40
C LEU A 40 15.84 6.74 1.82
N GLU A 41 16.61 7.72 2.30
CA GLU A 41 17.18 7.69 3.65
C GLU A 41 16.08 7.73 4.73
N VAL A 42 15.04 8.57 4.56
CA VAL A 42 13.89 8.59 5.47
C VAL A 42 13.14 7.26 5.43
N ARG A 43 12.95 6.67 4.23
CA ARG A 43 12.29 5.38 4.09
C ARG A 43 13.07 4.22 4.70
N ARG A 44 14.39 4.32 4.81
CA ARG A 44 15.23 3.30 5.45
C ARG A 44 14.96 3.20 6.97
N GLN A 45 14.42 4.25 7.58
CA GLN A 45 14.12 4.32 9.01
C GLN A 45 12.80 3.63 9.41
N GLY A 46 12.16 2.92 8.47
CA GLY A 46 10.93 2.18 8.75
C GLY A 46 10.46 1.38 7.54
N ILE A 47 9.28 0.78 7.68
CA ILE A 47 8.61 -0.01 6.64
C ILE A 47 7.62 0.91 5.94
N GLY A 48 7.89 1.27 4.69
CA GLY A 48 6.97 2.03 3.86
C GLY A 48 5.81 1.16 3.36
N SER A 49 4.71 1.78 2.97
CA SER A 49 3.53 1.03 2.49
C SER A 49 3.85 0.06 1.35
N SER A 50 4.72 0.47 0.41
CA SER A 50 5.15 -0.39 -0.70
C SER A 50 6.08 -1.53 -0.26
N ASP A 51 6.69 -1.44 0.92
CA ASP A 51 7.57 -2.45 1.48
C ASP A 51 6.78 -3.52 2.28
N CYS A 52 5.54 -3.18 2.67
CA CYS A 52 4.67 -4.00 3.52
C CYS A 52 4.55 -5.45 3.03
N ALA A 53 4.28 -5.64 1.74
CA ALA A 53 4.13 -6.98 1.18
C ALA A 53 5.43 -7.79 1.26
N ALA A 54 6.61 -7.17 1.08
CA ALA A 54 7.90 -7.83 1.23
C ALA A 54 8.19 -8.16 2.70
N ALA A 55 7.90 -7.24 3.62
CA ALA A 55 8.02 -7.48 5.06
C ALA A 55 7.10 -8.60 5.57
N CYS A 56 5.99 -8.85 4.86
CA CYS A 56 5.06 -9.95 5.14
C CYS A 56 5.39 -11.25 4.36
N GLY A 57 6.43 -11.30 3.53
CA GLY A 57 6.75 -12.46 2.68
C GLY A 57 5.74 -12.70 1.55
N LEU A 58 4.99 -11.67 1.13
CA LEU A 58 3.88 -11.75 0.17
C LEU A 58 4.15 -10.95 -1.13
N ASN A 59 5.36 -10.39 -1.29
CA ASN A 59 5.70 -9.61 -2.46
C ASN A 59 6.31 -10.54 -3.54
N PRO A 60 5.72 -10.58 -4.78
CA PRO A 60 6.25 -11.44 -5.84
C PRO A 60 7.55 -10.93 -6.45
N TYR A 61 7.97 -9.69 -6.13
CA TYR A 61 9.11 -9.03 -6.77
C TYR A 61 10.29 -8.78 -5.83
N MET A 62 10.08 -8.90 -4.52
CA MET A 62 11.10 -8.63 -3.49
C MET A 62 10.91 -9.56 -2.30
N SER A 63 11.94 -10.29 -1.91
CA SER A 63 11.92 -11.13 -0.71
C SER A 63 12.06 -10.30 0.57
N MET A 64 11.70 -10.92 1.70
CA MET A 64 11.93 -10.35 3.02
C MET A 64 13.44 -10.13 3.28
N LEU A 65 14.30 -11.06 2.85
CA LEU A 65 15.74 -10.95 2.97
C LEU A 65 16.30 -9.76 2.18
N GLU A 66 15.88 -9.59 0.93
CA GLU A 66 16.31 -8.45 0.10
C GLU A 66 15.90 -7.12 0.73
N LEU A 67 14.65 -7.02 1.22
CA LEU A 67 14.19 -5.84 1.93
C LEU A 67 15.03 -5.58 3.19
N TRP A 68 15.38 -6.62 3.96
CA TRP A 68 16.24 -6.50 5.15
C TRP A 68 17.63 -5.97 4.79
N MET A 69 18.23 -6.46 3.70
CA MET A 69 19.53 -5.96 3.23
C MET A 69 19.47 -4.48 2.85
N ILE A 70 18.37 -4.04 2.23
CA ILE A 70 18.13 -2.62 1.93
C ILE A 70 18.00 -1.79 3.22
N LYS A 71 17.19 -2.25 4.19
CA LYS A 71 16.94 -1.52 5.44
C LYS A 71 18.18 -1.42 6.31
N THR A 72 19.02 -2.45 6.33
CA THR A 72 20.30 -2.47 7.06
C THR A 72 21.44 -1.79 6.29
N GLY A 73 21.21 -1.32 5.05
CA GLY A 73 22.20 -0.60 4.24
C GLY A 73 23.26 -1.50 3.60
N ARG A 74 23.07 -2.82 3.60
CA ARG A 74 23.96 -3.79 2.93
C ARG A 74 23.86 -3.71 1.41
N VAL A 75 22.66 -3.41 0.93
CA VAL A 75 22.38 -3.19 -0.49
C VAL A 75 21.74 -1.83 -0.64
N LYS A 76 22.22 -1.05 -1.61
CA LYS A 76 21.54 0.21 -1.98
C LYS A 76 20.27 -0.16 -2.76
N GLN A 77 19.17 0.47 -2.41
CA GLN A 77 17.96 0.36 -3.23
C GLN A 77 18.30 0.85 -4.64
N SER A 78 18.14 -0.02 -5.65
CA SER A 78 18.45 0.33 -7.02
C SER A 78 17.54 1.47 -7.48
N ILE A 79 18.14 2.49 -8.09
CA ILE A 79 17.42 3.48 -8.87
C ILE A 79 17.31 2.88 -10.27
N GLU A 80 16.11 2.85 -10.84
CA GLU A 80 15.90 2.38 -12.20
C GLU A 80 16.84 3.12 -13.19
N ASP A 81 17.46 2.36 -14.06
CA ASP A 81 18.19 2.93 -15.20
C ASP A 81 17.21 3.34 -16.30
N GLU A 82 16.84 4.61 -16.29
CA GLU A 82 15.93 5.18 -17.30
C GLU A 82 16.50 5.12 -18.73
N SER A 83 17.81 4.96 -18.87
CA SER A 83 18.48 4.89 -20.20
C SER A 83 18.18 3.57 -20.93
N SER A 84 17.77 2.53 -20.23
CA SER A 84 17.44 1.23 -20.82
C SER A 84 16.15 1.24 -21.64
N GLY A 85 15.31 2.29 -21.51
CA GLY A 85 13.97 2.36 -22.09
C GLY A 85 12.93 1.47 -21.38
N VAL A 86 13.34 0.70 -20.38
CA VAL A 86 12.47 -0.15 -19.55
C VAL A 86 12.52 0.39 -18.12
N ALA A 87 11.61 1.28 -17.79
CA ALA A 87 11.58 1.99 -16.51
C ALA A 87 10.16 2.02 -15.92
N PRO A 88 9.64 0.87 -15.40
CA PRO A 88 8.28 0.78 -14.84
C PRO A 88 8.01 1.77 -13.71
N LEU A 89 8.99 2.00 -12.81
CA LEU A 89 8.82 2.94 -11.70
C LEU A 89 8.78 4.40 -12.19
N TYR A 90 9.63 4.74 -13.15
CA TYR A 90 9.63 6.05 -13.80
C TYR A 90 8.27 6.34 -14.46
N TRP A 91 7.79 5.44 -15.31
CA TRP A 91 6.51 5.60 -15.98
C TRP A 91 5.34 5.58 -15.00
N GLY A 92 5.40 4.76 -13.96
CA GLY A 92 4.41 4.78 -12.88
C GLY A 92 4.28 6.16 -12.26
N LYS A 93 5.41 6.81 -11.97
CA LYS A 93 5.46 8.16 -11.40
C LYS A 93 4.98 9.24 -12.39
N GLN A 94 5.32 9.13 -13.68
CA GLN A 94 4.86 10.07 -14.71
C GLN A 94 3.36 9.98 -14.97
N LEU A 95 2.80 8.78 -14.96
CA LEU A 95 1.39 8.52 -15.25
C LEU A 95 0.48 8.70 -14.01
N GLU A 96 1.02 8.71 -12.80
CA GLU A 96 0.26 8.88 -11.56
C GLU A 96 -0.69 10.08 -11.59
N PRO A 97 -0.27 11.30 -12.02
CA PRO A 97 -1.18 12.44 -12.10
C PRO A 97 -2.34 12.23 -13.08
N LEU A 98 -2.09 11.58 -14.21
CA LEU A 98 -3.13 11.29 -15.21
C LEU A 98 -4.15 10.27 -14.69
N VAL A 99 -3.68 9.25 -13.95
CA VAL A 99 -4.56 8.28 -13.27
C VAL A 99 -5.43 8.98 -12.22
N ALA A 100 -4.87 9.92 -11.46
CA ALA A 100 -5.60 10.69 -10.46
C ALA A 100 -6.61 11.66 -11.10
N GLU A 101 -6.30 12.26 -12.24
CA GLU A 101 -7.21 13.09 -13.01
C GLU A 101 -8.38 12.27 -13.56
N TYR A 102 -8.09 11.12 -14.18
CA TYR A 102 -9.12 10.17 -14.64
C TYR A 102 -10.06 9.79 -13.49
N TYR A 103 -9.50 9.42 -12.33
CA TYR A 103 -10.28 9.10 -11.14
C TYR A 103 -11.22 10.23 -10.74
N SER A 104 -10.72 11.47 -10.70
CA SER A 104 -11.51 12.64 -10.31
C SER A 104 -12.67 12.90 -11.27
N MET A 105 -12.43 12.78 -12.58
CA MET A 105 -13.46 12.97 -13.60
C MET A 105 -14.56 11.89 -13.53
N HIS A 106 -14.19 10.62 -13.27
CA HIS A 106 -15.14 9.50 -13.31
C HIS A 106 -15.89 9.28 -12.00
N THR A 107 -15.34 9.71 -10.87
CA THR A 107 -15.98 9.55 -9.56
C THR A 107 -16.57 10.85 -9.01
N ASN A 108 -16.29 11.97 -9.64
CA ASN A 108 -16.61 13.33 -9.14
C ASN A 108 -15.99 13.63 -7.76
N ASN A 109 -14.97 12.85 -7.34
CA ASN A 109 -14.23 13.09 -6.12
C ASN A 109 -13.05 14.02 -6.38
N LYS A 110 -12.91 15.06 -5.54
CA LYS A 110 -11.71 15.89 -5.55
C LYS A 110 -10.57 15.19 -4.83
N VAL A 111 -9.36 15.25 -5.38
CA VAL A 111 -8.17 14.65 -4.76
C VAL A 111 -7.11 15.72 -4.49
N ARG A 112 -6.29 15.49 -3.48
CA ARG A 112 -5.17 16.36 -3.11
C ARG A 112 -3.94 15.53 -2.82
N ARG A 113 -2.83 15.84 -3.49
CA ARG A 113 -1.53 15.18 -3.29
C ARG A 113 -1.07 15.33 -1.84
N ILE A 114 -0.51 14.27 -1.27
CA ILE A 114 0.06 14.25 0.07
C ILE A 114 1.59 14.23 -0.04
N ASN A 115 2.19 15.41 0.10
CA ASN A 115 3.64 15.56 0.08
C ASN A 115 4.21 15.34 1.50
N ALA A 116 4.13 14.13 2.01
CA ALA A 116 4.63 13.80 3.34
C ALA A 116 4.94 12.30 3.48
N VAL A 117 5.95 12.00 4.27
CA VAL A 117 6.05 10.71 4.94
C VAL A 117 5.21 10.80 6.21
N LEU A 118 4.24 9.89 6.33
CA LEU A 118 3.40 9.74 7.51
C LEU A 118 3.93 8.58 8.36
N GLN A 119 3.78 8.69 9.67
CA GLN A 119 4.17 7.65 10.63
C GLN A 119 2.97 7.28 11.49
N HIS A 120 2.86 6.03 11.86
CA HIS A 120 1.86 5.58 12.83
C HIS A 120 2.04 6.33 14.15
N PRO A 121 0.98 6.87 14.77
CA PRO A 121 1.10 7.72 15.98
C PRO A 121 1.46 6.94 17.24
N ASP A 122 1.20 5.64 17.26
CA ASP A 122 1.55 4.74 18.37
C ASP A 122 3.06 4.48 18.37
N PRO A 123 3.78 4.81 19.46
CA PRO A 123 5.21 4.57 19.55
C PRO A 123 5.64 3.12 19.32
N ASP A 124 4.81 2.15 19.71
CA ASP A 124 5.08 0.71 19.51
C ASP A 124 4.99 0.27 18.03
N LYS A 125 4.57 1.18 17.15
CA LYS A 125 4.43 1.00 15.71
C LYS A 125 5.18 2.07 14.92
N HIS A 126 6.20 2.67 15.54
CA HIS A 126 7.00 3.75 14.95
C HIS A 126 7.66 3.36 13.62
N PHE A 127 7.89 2.07 13.42
CA PHE A 127 8.43 1.52 12.17
C PHE A 127 7.46 1.60 10.97
N MET A 128 6.17 1.81 11.21
CA MET A 128 5.17 1.87 10.13
C MET A 128 5.13 3.26 9.52
N LEU A 129 5.57 3.37 8.27
CA LEU A 129 5.61 4.60 7.49
C LEU A 129 4.69 4.50 6.27
N ALA A 130 4.04 5.60 5.90
CA ALA A 130 3.23 5.66 4.69
C ALA A 130 3.50 6.91 3.87
N ASN A 131 3.64 6.72 2.57
CA ASN A 131 3.50 7.75 1.56
C ASN A 131 2.18 7.50 0.83
N LEU A 132 1.30 8.49 0.83
CA LEU A 132 0.04 8.42 0.09
C LEU A 132 0.21 9.21 -1.20
N ASP A 133 -0.31 8.69 -2.29
CA ASP A 133 -0.36 9.46 -3.53
C ASP A 133 -1.31 10.65 -3.35
N TYR A 134 -2.58 10.38 -3.02
CA TYR A 134 -3.57 11.43 -2.81
C TYR A 134 -4.52 11.13 -1.64
N SER A 135 -5.02 12.20 -1.03
CA SER A 135 -6.23 12.16 -0.20
C SER A 135 -7.46 12.49 -1.04
N VAL A 136 -8.56 11.78 -0.81
CA VAL A 136 -9.89 12.13 -1.33
C VAL A 136 -10.48 13.18 -0.40
N VAL A 137 -10.89 14.32 -0.96
CA VAL A 137 -11.34 15.49 -0.19
C VAL A 137 -12.85 15.48 -0.01
N GLY A 138 -13.29 15.63 1.24
CA GLY A 138 -14.72 15.77 1.56
C GLY A 138 -15.54 14.48 1.42
N SER A 139 -14.89 13.31 1.32
CA SER A 139 -15.58 12.04 1.26
C SER A 139 -15.48 11.29 2.61
N ASP A 140 -16.64 10.93 3.17
CA ASP A 140 -16.72 10.07 4.35
C ASP A 140 -16.60 8.58 3.99
N GLU A 141 -16.81 8.25 2.73
CA GLU A 141 -16.80 6.87 2.25
C GLU A 141 -15.39 6.35 1.98
N VAL A 142 -14.55 7.18 1.31
CA VAL A 142 -13.19 6.83 0.92
C VAL A 142 -12.28 8.03 1.14
N GLN A 143 -11.13 7.85 1.78
CA GLN A 143 -10.25 8.95 2.18
C GLN A 143 -8.88 8.92 1.49
N ILE A 144 -8.51 7.81 0.84
CA ILE A 144 -7.23 7.63 0.17
C ILE A 144 -7.48 7.23 -1.28
N LEU A 145 -6.68 7.77 -2.18
CA LEU A 145 -6.53 7.29 -3.55
C LEU A 145 -5.10 6.79 -3.73
N GLU A 146 -4.96 5.54 -4.10
CA GLU A 146 -3.73 4.91 -4.55
C GLU A 146 -3.78 4.74 -6.07
N CYS A 147 -2.79 5.26 -6.78
CA CYS A 147 -2.68 5.18 -8.23
C CYS A 147 -1.71 4.08 -8.65
N LYS A 148 -2.11 3.27 -9.61
CA LYS A 148 -1.29 2.17 -10.13
C LYS A 148 -1.27 2.17 -11.66
N THR A 149 -0.16 1.65 -12.19
CA THR A 149 -0.05 1.27 -13.60
C THR A 149 0.32 -0.20 -13.70
N ALA A 150 -0.20 -0.89 -14.69
CA ALA A 150 0.14 -2.29 -14.96
C ALA A 150 0.39 -2.47 -16.46
N GLY A 151 1.56 -2.99 -16.81
CA GLY A 151 1.88 -3.44 -18.16
C GLY A 151 1.31 -4.82 -18.43
N GLU A 152 1.60 -5.38 -19.60
CA GLU A 152 1.06 -6.66 -20.09
C GLU A 152 1.25 -7.82 -19.10
N TYR A 153 2.46 -7.96 -18.53
CA TYR A 153 2.75 -9.03 -17.55
C TYR A 153 1.99 -8.85 -16.24
N GLY A 154 1.85 -7.62 -15.78
CA GLY A 154 1.11 -7.30 -14.55
C GLY A 154 -0.41 -7.34 -14.71
N ALA A 155 -0.93 -7.12 -15.91
CA ALA A 155 -2.37 -7.05 -16.19
C ALA A 155 -3.15 -8.27 -15.70
N LYS A 156 -2.54 -9.46 -15.78
CA LYS A 156 -3.16 -10.73 -15.34
C LYS A 156 -3.55 -10.69 -13.85
N LEU A 157 -2.74 -10.02 -13.02
CA LEU A 157 -2.97 -9.94 -11.58
C LEU A 157 -4.21 -9.09 -11.21
N TRP A 158 -4.67 -8.23 -12.14
CA TRP A 158 -5.83 -7.35 -11.95
C TRP A 158 -7.14 -7.92 -12.49
N ARG A 159 -7.14 -9.17 -13.00
CA ARG A 159 -8.35 -9.79 -13.56
C ARG A 159 -9.41 -10.06 -12.50
N GLU A 160 -8.98 -10.56 -11.35
CA GLU A 160 -9.86 -10.97 -10.24
C GLU A 160 -9.99 -9.91 -9.14
N GLY A 161 -9.40 -8.73 -9.32
CA GLY A 161 -9.44 -7.66 -8.34
C GLY A 161 -8.08 -7.04 -8.07
N VAL A 162 -7.93 -6.46 -6.89
CA VAL A 162 -6.67 -5.85 -6.46
C VAL A 162 -5.68 -6.96 -6.07
N PRO A 163 -4.46 -6.98 -6.64
CA PRO A 163 -3.44 -7.96 -6.29
C PRO A 163 -3.08 -7.95 -4.80
N LEU A 164 -2.72 -9.10 -4.24
CA LEU A 164 -2.46 -9.26 -2.81
C LEU A 164 -1.39 -8.29 -2.28
N TYR A 165 -0.30 -8.09 -3.02
CA TYR A 165 0.76 -7.16 -2.60
C TYR A 165 0.29 -5.70 -2.56
N VAL A 166 -0.66 -5.31 -3.42
CA VAL A 166 -1.30 -3.98 -3.39
C VAL A 166 -2.31 -3.89 -2.25
N LEU A 167 -3.05 -4.98 -1.96
CA LEU A 167 -3.94 -5.03 -0.78
C LEU A 167 -3.15 -4.85 0.51
N CYS A 168 -1.98 -5.50 0.65
CA CYS A 168 -1.08 -5.30 1.78
C CYS A 168 -0.67 -3.84 1.91
N GLN A 169 -0.23 -3.22 0.80
CA GLN A 169 0.14 -1.81 0.77
C GLN A 169 -1.00 -0.90 1.25
N VAL A 170 -2.20 -1.10 0.74
CA VAL A 170 -3.37 -0.25 1.07
C VAL A 170 -3.81 -0.48 2.52
N GLN A 171 -3.85 -1.71 3.01
CA GLN A 171 -4.19 -2.00 4.41
C GLN A 171 -3.16 -1.40 5.38
N HIS A 172 -1.87 -1.42 5.02
CA HIS A 172 -0.84 -0.70 5.76
C HIS A 172 -1.08 0.81 5.78
N GLN A 173 -1.42 1.43 4.64
CA GLN A 173 -1.77 2.86 4.59
C GLN A 173 -2.96 3.18 5.50
N LEU A 174 -3.99 2.33 5.47
CA LEU A 174 -5.16 2.46 6.34
C LEU A 174 -4.78 2.28 7.82
N ALA A 175 -3.84 1.36 8.14
CA ALA A 175 -3.31 1.18 9.47
C ALA A 175 -2.60 2.43 9.98
N VAL A 176 -1.66 2.97 9.19
CA VAL A 176 -0.87 4.16 9.58
C VAL A 176 -1.74 5.40 9.74
N THR A 177 -2.75 5.58 8.89
CA THR A 177 -3.54 6.81 8.83
C THR A 177 -4.82 6.79 9.66
N GLY A 178 -5.24 5.63 10.14
CA GLY A 178 -6.54 5.46 10.82
C GLY A 178 -7.75 5.65 9.88
N LYS A 179 -7.55 5.65 8.56
CA LYS A 179 -8.62 5.85 7.58
C LYS A 179 -9.46 4.59 7.39
N ARG A 180 -10.69 4.75 6.85
CA ARG A 180 -11.68 3.67 6.74
C ARG A 180 -11.60 2.92 5.43
N ALA A 181 -11.30 3.61 4.33
CA ALA A 181 -11.23 3.02 3.01
C ALA A 181 -10.31 3.80 2.06
N ALA A 182 -9.84 3.09 1.06
CA ALA A 182 -9.10 3.63 -0.08
C ALA A 182 -9.75 3.20 -1.39
N HIS A 183 -9.61 4.02 -2.42
CA HIS A 183 -9.74 3.57 -3.80
C HIS A 183 -8.36 3.27 -4.38
N VAL A 184 -8.28 2.18 -5.12
CA VAL A 184 -7.14 1.85 -5.97
C VAL A 184 -7.57 2.07 -7.41
N CYS A 185 -6.97 3.04 -8.08
CA CYS A 185 -7.21 3.33 -9.48
C CYS A 185 -6.00 2.83 -10.29
N VAL A 186 -6.23 1.88 -11.20
CA VAL A 186 -5.16 1.29 -12.00
C VAL A 186 -5.39 1.54 -13.48
N LEU A 187 -4.33 2.02 -14.17
CA LEU A 187 -4.25 2.09 -15.63
C LEU A 187 -3.53 0.84 -16.15
N ILE A 188 -4.23 0.01 -16.90
CA ILE A 188 -3.76 -1.28 -17.43
C ILE A 188 -3.42 -1.10 -18.91
N CYS A 189 -2.21 -1.49 -19.29
CA CYS A 189 -1.68 -1.42 -20.66
C CYS A 189 -1.88 -0.07 -21.36
N GLY A 190 -2.00 1.03 -20.57
CA GLY A 190 -2.14 2.39 -21.08
C GLY A 190 -3.52 2.75 -21.64
N HIS A 191 -4.52 1.87 -21.58
CA HIS A 191 -5.85 2.11 -22.20
C HIS A 191 -7.05 1.62 -21.40
N GLU A 192 -6.89 0.71 -20.44
CA GLU A 192 -7.97 0.25 -19.58
C GLU A 192 -7.79 0.80 -18.17
N THR A 193 -8.84 1.38 -17.58
CA THR A 193 -8.80 1.86 -16.20
C THR A 193 -9.83 1.15 -15.35
N LYS A 194 -9.40 0.69 -14.16
CA LYS A 194 -10.30 0.10 -13.15
C LYS A 194 -10.15 0.85 -11.83
N ILE A 195 -11.26 0.97 -11.10
CA ILE A 195 -11.31 1.57 -9.77
C ILE A 195 -11.87 0.54 -8.80
N PHE A 196 -11.08 0.20 -7.77
CA PHE A 196 -11.47 -0.76 -6.75
C PHE A 196 -11.56 -0.06 -5.40
N LYS A 197 -12.59 -0.38 -4.62
CA LYS A 197 -12.70 0.06 -3.22
C LYS A 197 -12.09 -0.99 -2.31
N VAL A 198 -11.16 -0.57 -1.47
CA VAL A 198 -10.54 -1.38 -0.42
C VAL A 198 -10.96 -0.82 0.93
N THR A 199 -11.77 -1.57 1.65
CA THR A 199 -12.21 -1.21 3.00
C THR A 199 -11.19 -1.69 4.03
N ARG A 200 -10.99 -0.90 5.08
CA ARG A 200 -10.15 -1.24 6.23
C ARG A 200 -10.59 -2.57 6.86
N SER A 201 -9.65 -3.47 7.07
CA SER A 201 -9.86 -4.76 7.73
C SER A 201 -8.95 -4.88 8.95
N GLU A 202 -9.54 -4.83 10.15
CA GLU A 202 -8.76 -4.94 11.40
C GLU A 202 -8.06 -6.28 11.55
N SER A 203 -8.67 -7.37 11.05
CA SER A 203 -8.04 -8.68 11.06
C SER A 203 -6.79 -8.72 10.19
N VAL A 204 -6.87 -8.21 8.95
CA VAL A 204 -5.73 -8.13 8.02
C VAL A 204 -4.66 -7.20 8.60
N ILE A 205 -5.04 -6.03 9.09
CA ILE A 205 -4.11 -5.06 9.69
C ILE A 205 -3.37 -5.67 10.89
N LYS A 206 -4.05 -6.44 11.73
CA LYS A 206 -3.40 -7.14 12.84
C LYS A 206 -2.31 -8.12 12.37
N HIS A 207 -2.58 -8.88 11.30
CA HIS A 207 -1.57 -9.79 10.72
C HIS A 207 -0.39 -9.01 10.12
N ILE A 208 -0.66 -7.92 9.40
CA ILE A 208 0.38 -7.04 8.85
C ILE A 208 1.26 -6.50 9.98
N ILE A 209 0.68 -5.92 11.03
CA ILE A 209 1.44 -5.35 12.16
C ILE A 209 2.34 -6.41 12.82
N ASN A 210 1.84 -7.63 13.00
CA ASN A 210 2.64 -8.69 13.60
C ASN A 210 3.82 -9.11 12.70
N ALA A 211 3.60 -9.25 11.39
CA ALA A 211 4.64 -9.59 10.44
C ALA A 211 5.69 -8.49 10.31
N GLU A 212 5.23 -7.24 10.22
CA GLU A 212 6.13 -6.07 10.15
C GLU A 212 6.92 -5.86 11.44
N ARG A 213 6.35 -6.15 12.60
CA ARG A 213 7.07 -6.12 13.88
C ARG A 213 8.19 -7.14 13.91
N TYR A 214 7.92 -8.39 13.53
CA TYR A 214 8.94 -9.43 13.40
C TYR A 214 10.06 -8.99 12.46
N PHE A 215 9.69 -8.51 11.27
CA PHE A 215 10.66 -8.02 10.30
C PHE A 215 11.50 -6.86 10.85
N TRP A 216 10.86 -5.89 11.51
CA TRP A 216 11.56 -4.72 12.04
C TRP A 216 12.49 -5.10 13.20
N GLU A 217 12.11 -6.05 14.03
CA GLU A 217 13.01 -6.62 15.04
C GLU A 217 14.25 -7.27 14.42
N CYS A 218 14.11 -7.93 13.27
CA CYS A 218 15.27 -8.45 12.53
C CYS A 218 16.20 -7.32 12.05
N VAL A 219 15.64 -6.18 11.63
CA VAL A 219 16.42 -5.00 11.24
C VAL A 219 17.14 -4.38 12.45
N GLU A 220 16.44 -4.16 13.55
CA GLU A 220 17.01 -3.55 14.77
C GLU A 220 18.09 -4.42 15.44
N LYS A 221 17.90 -5.75 15.43
CA LYS A 221 18.86 -6.71 15.97
C LYS A 221 19.99 -7.06 15.00
N ASP A 222 19.95 -6.51 13.78
CA ASP A 222 20.88 -6.82 12.70
C ASP A 222 20.99 -8.33 12.41
N THR A 223 19.88 -9.03 12.53
CA THR A 223 19.76 -10.48 12.32
C THR A 223 18.88 -10.72 11.10
N PRO A 224 19.34 -11.45 10.07
CA PRO A 224 18.53 -11.67 8.88
C PRO A 224 17.25 -12.45 9.24
N PRO A 225 16.12 -12.16 8.58
CA PRO A 225 14.92 -12.97 8.70
C PRO A 225 15.14 -14.34 8.07
N ASP A 226 14.27 -15.30 8.41
CA ASP A 226 14.29 -16.62 7.79
C ASP A 226 14.18 -16.49 6.26
N VAL A 227 15.03 -17.27 5.56
CA VAL A 227 15.06 -17.24 4.09
C VAL A 227 13.84 -17.98 3.54
N ASP A 228 13.04 -17.28 2.76
CA ASP A 228 11.98 -17.90 1.98
C ASP A 228 12.56 -18.57 0.71
N ALA A 229 11.77 -19.43 0.06
CA ALA A 229 12.19 -20.17 -1.15
C ALA A 229 12.00 -19.32 -2.45
N SER A 230 11.98 -17.98 -2.36
CA SER A 230 11.78 -17.12 -3.51
C SER A 230 13.05 -16.96 -4.35
N GLU A 231 12.87 -16.66 -5.66
CA GLU A 231 14.01 -16.32 -6.53
C GLU A 231 14.75 -15.06 -6.05
N SER A 232 14.03 -14.11 -5.43
CA SER A 232 14.62 -12.90 -4.88
C SER A 232 15.52 -13.23 -3.66
N ALA A 233 15.09 -14.13 -2.79
CA ALA A 233 15.94 -14.62 -1.69
C ALA A 233 17.19 -15.33 -2.20
N ALA A 234 17.05 -16.18 -3.22
CA ALA A 234 18.19 -16.86 -3.83
C ALA A 234 19.22 -15.92 -4.49
N LYS A 235 18.77 -14.77 -5.00
CA LYS A 235 19.67 -13.72 -5.56
C LYS A 235 20.34 -12.86 -4.48
N ALA A 236 19.79 -12.83 -3.27
CA ALA A 236 20.31 -12.04 -2.16
C ALA A 236 21.39 -12.79 -1.33
N ILE A 237 21.51 -14.11 -1.51
CA ILE A 237 22.55 -14.96 -0.91
C ILE A 237 23.76 -15.04 -1.82
#